data_4a3955c4635a7944cca837b3771092f8
#
_entry.id   4a3955c4635a7944cca837b3771092f8
#
_cell.length_a   1.000
_cell.length_b   1.000
_cell.length_c   1.000
_cell.angle_alpha   90.00
_cell.angle_beta   90.00
_cell.angle_gamma   90.00
#
_symmetry.space_group_name_H-M   'P 1'
#
loop_
_entity.id
_entity.type
_entity.pdbx_description
1 polymer ?
#
loop_
_entity_poly.entity_id
_entity_poly.type
_entity_poly.pdbx_seq_one_letter_code
_entity_poly.pdbx_strand_id
1 'polypeptide(L)'
;MAFESLSDKLQNTFKKLRGKGVLTEADINDAMREVKLALLEADVNFKVVKEFVSAVKEKAMGQDVLASLTPGQQVIKIVNDELVEMMGGTNSKLTYSPSGFTTLLMVGLQGTGKTTTCGKLAAYLKKNGKKPMLAACDIYRPAAIDQLEVVGKTVDVPVFTDRGNKVAEDIALKAKKEAERRGYDVLIVDTAGRLQIDQELMDELVRVKKAVKPHEILLVVDALTGQDAVNAAEGFNEALGIDGIIMTKMDGDSRGGAALSAKKVTGKPIKFIGVGEKADALEPFHPERMASRILGMGDMLSLIEKAQETYDEEKAAKLEKKLRKNEFTLEDFLDQMGEVQKMGGIGKMLDMIPGLGAGKISEDDIAKGEKEFKQMEAIIYSMTSAERKNPSLLNASRRKRIAAGSGQPVSKINSLIKKYEDTKKLMKQFSSPGFMKKNKRLKGLF
;
A
#
# COMPACT_ATOMS: atom_id res chain seq x y z
N MET A 1 3.89 10.46 -3.29
CA MET A 1 3.06 9.45 -2.57
C MET A 1 1.59 9.72 -2.82
N ALA A 2 0.73 8.67 -2.69
CA ALA A 2 -0.70 8.87 -2.85
C ALA A 2 -1.22 9.97 -1.93
N PHE A 3 -2.06 10.87 -2.46
CA PHE A 3 -2.70 11.98 -1.77
C PHE A 3 -1.78 13.09 -1.23
N GLU A 4 -0.49 13.13 -1.57
CA GLU A 4 0.48 14.06 -0.97
C GLU A 4 0.05 15.54 -1.16
N SER A 5 -0.27 15.94 -2.37
CA SER A 5 -0.72 17.30 -2.68
C SER A 5 -2.01 17.70 -1.93
N LEU A 6 -2.98 16.76 -1.84
CA LEU A 6 -4.22 16.99 -1.10
C LEU A 6 -3.96 17.07 0.41
N SER A 7 -3.13 16.16 0.92
CA SER A 7 -2.76 16.10 2.33
C SER A 7 -2.14 17.40 2.82
N ASP A 8 -1.17 17.94 2.09
CA ASP A 8 -0.49 19.19 2.45
C ASP A 8 -1.47 20.36 2.55
N LYS A 9 -2.40 20.48 1.60
CA LYS A 9 -3.39 21.57 1.60
C LYS A 9 -4.35 21.44 2.79
N LEU A 10 -4.87 20.24 3.03
CA LEU A 10 -5.80 19.99 4.13
C LEU A 10 -5.12 20.19 5.50
N GLN A 11 -3.88 19.71 5.67
CA GLN A 11 -3.11 19.92 6.90
C GLN A 11 -2.90 21.41 7.19
N ASN A 12 -2.56 22.20 6.17
CA ASN A 12 -2.39 23.64 6.33
C ASN A 12 -3.69 24.33 6.78
N THR A 13 -4.83 23.95 6.20
CA THR A 13 -6.15 24.46 6.60
C THR A 13 -6.48 24.08 8.04
N PHE A 14 -6.29 22.82 8.42
CA PHE A 14 -6.59 22.33 9.77
C PHE A 14 -5.61 22.81 10.84
N LYS A 15 -4.36 23.12 10.48
CA LYS A 15 -3.41 23.74 11.40
C LYS A 15 -3.90 25.11 11.87
N LYS A 16 -4.52 25.90 10.98
CA LYS A 16 -5.14 27.19 11.32
C LYS A 16 -6.31 27.01 12.32
N LEU A 17 -7.14 25.97 12.12
CA LEU A 17 -8.27 25.69 13.03
C LEU A 17 -7.82 25.19 14.41
N ARG A 18 -6.79 24.34 14.48
CA ARG A 18 -6.26 23.82 15.76
C ARG A 18 -5.73 24.93 16.67
N GLY A 19 -5.24 26.02 16.10
CA GLY A 19 -4.70 27.16 16.87
C GLY A 19 -5.74 28.07 17.48
N LYS A 20 -7.03 27.88 17.19
CA LYS A 20 -8.13 28.73 17.69
C LYS A 20 -8.82 28.04 18.88
N GLY A 21 -8.85 28.71 20.02
CA GLY A 21 -9.52 28.19 21.21
C GLY A 21 -11.05 28.22 21.13
N VAL A 22 -11.59 29.13 20.31
CA VAL A 22 -13.03 29.25 20.00
C VAL A 22 -13.16 29.32 18.49
N LEU A 23 -14.11 28.60 17.93
CA LEU A 23 -14.44 28.67 16.50
C LEU A 23 -15.79 29.38 16.31
N THR A 24 -15.84 30.24 15.30
CA THR A 24 -17.07 30.88 14.83
C THR A 24 -17.57 30.15 13.57
N GLU A 25 -18.84 30.35 13.23
CA GLU A 25 -19.39 29.86 11.95
C GLU A 25 -18.61 30.39 10.72
N ALA A 26 -18.09 31.64 10.81
CA ALA A 26 -17.24 32.20 9.76
C ALA A 26 -15.96 31.41 9.60
N ASP A 27 -15.30 31.01 10.68
CA ASP A 27 -14.07 30.19 10.66
C ASP A 27 -14.31 28.83 9.99
N ILE A 28 -15.44 28.19 10.30
CA ILE A 28 -15.82 26.92 9.67
C ILE A 28 -16.10 27.11 8.19
N ASN A 29 -16.82 28.18 7.81
CA ASN A 29 -17.12 28.47 6.41
C ASN A 29 -15.85 28.72 5.60
N ASP A 30 -14.90 29.47 6.13
CA ASP A 30 -13.61 29.74 5.47
C ASP A 30 -12.79 28.46 5.32
N ALA A 31 -12.69 27.65 6.38
CA ALA A 31 -12.01 26.37 6.30
C ALA A 31 -12.64 25.42 5.28
N MET A 32 -13.97 25.34 5.25
CA MET A 32 -14.68 24.50 4.29
C MET A 32 -14.57 25.01 2.85
N ARG A 33 -14.37 26.31 2.66
CA ARG A 33 -14.03 26.86 1.35
C ARG A 33 -12.64 26.41 0.89
N GLU A 34 -11.63 26.46 1.77
CA GLU A 34 -10.28 25.95 1.47
C GLU A 34 -10.30 24.45 1.19
N VAL A 35 -11.01 23.65 2.01
CA VAL A 35 -11.19 22.20 1.82
C VAL A 35 -11.86 21.90 0.49
N LYS A 36 -12.93 22.65 0.12
CA LYS A 36 -13.61 22.51 -1.18
C LYS A 36 -12.64 22.72 -2.35
N LEU A 37 -11.84 23.76 -2.28
CA LEU A 37 -10.85 24.06 -3.33
C LEU A 37 -9.79 22.97 -3.41
N ALA A 38 -9.26 22.50 -2.27
CA ALA A 38 -8.28 21.43 -2.22
C ALA A 38 -8.80 20.12 -2.85
N LEU A 39 -10.05 19.74 -2.56
CA LEU A 39 -10.68 18.56 -3.15
C LEU A 39 -10.92 18.70 -4.66
N LEU A 40 -11.34 19.87 -5.14
CA LEU A 40 -11.51 20.13 -6.57
C LEU A 40 -10.18 20.13 -7.33
N GLU A 41 -9.13 20.71 -6.75
CA GLU A 41 -7.77 20.67 -7.32
C GLU A 41 -7.17 19.24 -7.31
N ALA A 42 -7.61 18.42 -6.36
CA ALA A 42 -7.30 17.00 -6.33
C ALA A 42 -8.11 16.17 -7.33
N ASP A 43 -8.90 16.81 -8.20
CA ASP A 43 -9.74 16.17 -9.22
C ASP A 43 -10.85 15.26 -8.64
N VAL A 44 -11.38 15.64 -7.47
CA VAL A 44 -12.57 14.97 -6.90
C VAL A 44 -13.83 15.44 -7.63
N ASN A 45 -14.77 14.54 -7.90
CA ASN A 45 -16.01 14.83 -8.59
C ASN A 45 -16.79 15.97 -7.89
N PHE A 46 -17.24 16.95 -8.66
CA PHE A 46 -17.89 18.17 -8.14
C PHE A 46 -19.13 17.89 -7.28
N LYS A 47 -19.97 16.93 -7.68
CA LYS A 47 -21.16 16.55 -6.89
C LYS A 47 -20.75 15.96 -5.54
N VAL A 48 -19.73 15.09 -5.53
CA VAL A 48 -19.18 14.47 -4.34
C VAL A 48 -18.61 15.52 -3.39
N VAL A 49 -17.83 16.48 -3.90
CA VAL A 49 -17.29 17.60 -3.11
C VAL A 49 -18.39 18.44 -2.50
N LYS A 50 -19.44 18.76 -3.27
CA LYS A 50 -20.57 19.55 -2.77
C LYS A 50 -21.30 18.86 -1.63
N GLU A 51 -21.61 17.58 -1.77
CA GLU A 51 -22.27 16.78 -0.73
C GLU A 51 -21.39 16.68 0.52
N PHE A 52 -20.11 16.37 0.36
CA PHE A 52 -19.13 16.29 1.43
C PHE A 52 -19.04 17.59 2.25
N VAL A 53 -18.86 18.74 1.57
CA VAL A 53 -18.75 20.04 2.24
C VAL A 53 -20.05 20.39 2.95
N SER A 54 -21.22 20.07 2.38
CA SER A 54 -22.51 20.29 3.02
C SER A 54 -22.66 19.46 4.29
N ALA A 55 -22.34 18.15 4.24
CA ALA A 55 -22.42 17.25 5.39
C ALA A 55 -21.48 17.67 6.52
N VAL A 56 -20.23 18.03 6.19
CA VAL A 56 -19.27 18.52 7.19
C VAL A 56 -19.76 19.82 7.83
N LYS A 57 -20.28 20.79 7.06
CA LYS A 57 -20.79 22.05 7.60
C LYS A 57 -21.95 21.83 8.55
N GLU A 58 -22.93 21.03 8.14
CA GLU A 58 -24.09 20.71 8.97
C GLU A 58 -23.68 20.16 10.34
N LYS A 59 -22.76 19.19 10.35
CA LYS A 59 -22.26 18.59 11.59
C LYS A 59 -21.34 19.51 12.40
N ALA A 60 -20.51 20.32 11.73
CA ALA A 60 -19.55 21.21 12.38
C ALA A 60 -20.19 22.48 12.99
N MET A 61 -21.33 22.93 12.46
CA MET A 61 -22.06 24.08 12.97
C MET A 61 -22.98 23.75 14.16
N GLY A 62 -23.03 22.50 14.61
CA GLY A 62 -23.77 22.10 15.80
C GLY A 62 -23.27 22.81 17.06
N GLN A 63 -24.19 23.19 17.96
CA GLN A 63 -23.84 23.89 19.21
C GLN A 63 -22.85 23.12 20.06
N ASP A 64 -22.94 21.78 20.09
CA ASP A 64 -22.03 20.90 20.84
C ASP A 64 -20.58 21.00 20.38
N VAL A 65 -20.37 21.27 19.08
CA VAL A 65 -19.02 21.45 18.50
C VAL A 65 -18.48 22.83 18.80
N LEU A 66 -19.28 23.87 18.61
CA LEU A 66 -18.88 25.27 18.83
C LEU A 66 -18.62 25.59 20.30
N ALA A 67 -19.39 24.99 21.21
CA ALA A 67 -19.24 25.13 22.65
C ALA A 67 -18.18 24.21 23.29
N SER A 68 -17.55 23.36 22.50
CA SER A 68 -16.52 22.41 22.96
C SER A 68 -15.24 23.11 23.42
N LEU A 69 -14.54 22.50 24.37
CA LEU A 69 -13.19 22.92 24.79
C LEU A 69 -12.12 22.70 23.68
N THR A 70 -12.42 21.88 22.68
CA THR A 70 -11.51 21.57 21.57
C THR A 70 -12.25 21.58 20.22
N PRO A 71 -12.88 22.70 19.83
CA PRO A 71 -13.76 22.72 18.65
C PRO A 71 -13.01 22.43 17.35
N GLY A 72 -11.78 22.89 17.20
CA GLY A 72 -10.95 22.58 16.03
C GLY A 72 -10.64 21.10 15.86
N GLN A 73 -10.45 20.36 16.95
CA GLN A 73 -10.23 18.91 16.90
C GLN A 73 -11.52 18.16 16.53
N GLN A 74 -12.67 18.63 17.01
CA GLN A 74 -13.96 18.05 16.65
C GLN A 74 -14.29 18.24 15.16
N VAL A 75 -14.03 19.43 14.60
CA VAL A 75 -14.19 19.66 13.17
C VAL A 75 -13.29 18.71 12.36
N ILE A 76 -12.03 18.52 12.75
CA ILE A 76 -11.12 17.59 12.07
C ILE A 76 -11.63 16.15 12.16
N LYS A 77 -12.19 15.74 13.31
CA LYS A 77 -12.81 14.42 13.46
C LYS A 77 -14.00 14.26 12.52
N ILE A 78 -14.90 15.25 12.45
CA ILE A 78 -16.03 15.24 11.52
C ILE A 78 -15.56 15.10 10.07
N VAL A 79 -14.53 15.86 9.67
CA VAL A 79 -13.93 15.74 8.33
C VAL A 79 -13.37 14.34 8.08
N ASN A 80 -12.68 13.75 9.08
CA ASN A 80 -12.18 12.38 8.97
C ASN A 80 -13.32 11.38 8.75
N ASP A 81 -14.36 11.46 9.55
CA ASP A 81 -15.49 10.54 9.52
C ASP A 81 -16.24 10.65 8.17
N GLU A 82 -16.40 11.88 7.65
CA GLU A 82 -17.00 12.12 6.33
C GLU A 82 -16.10 11.64 5.17
N LEU A 83 -14.77 11.76 5.28
CA LEU A 83 -13.84 11.19 4.29
C LEU A 83 -13.93 9.66 4.28
N VAL A 84 -13.99 9.03 5.46
CA VAL A 84 -14.16 7.58 5.58
C VAL A 84 -15.46 7.14 4.92
N GLU A 85 -16.57 7.82 5.22
CA GLU A 85 -17.90 7.51 4.65
C GLU A 85 -17.91 7.68 3.13
N MET A 86 -17.31 8.76 2.62
CA MET A 86 -17.18 9.04 1.18
C MET A 86 -16.44 7.92 0.43
N MET A 87 -15.43 7.32 1.08
CA MET A 87 -14.65 6.21 0.52
C MET A 87 -15.28 4.83 0.72
N GLY A 88 -16.41 4.73 1.45
CA GLY A 88 -17.17 3.50 1.62
C GLY A 88 -17.22 2.93 3.03
N GLY A 89 -16.81 3.69 4.04
CA GLY A 89 -16.91 3.35 5.47
C GLY A 89 -15.89 2.31 5.91
N THR A 90 -16.05 1.08 5.51
CA THR A 90 -15.21 -0.04 5.93
C THR A 90 -14.53 -0.76 4.76
N ASN A 91 -13.49 -1.52 5.05
CA ASN A 91 -12.84 -2.38 4.06
C ASN A 91 -13.81 -3.42 3.50
N SER A 92 -13.89 -3.52 2.17
CA SER A 92 -14.70 -4.51 1.47
C SER A 92 -13.83 -5.69 1.02
N LYS A 93 -14.00 -6.84 1.68
CA LYS A 93 -13.26 -8.07 1.37
C LYS A 93 -13.77 -8.71 0.08
N LEU A 94 -12.96 -9.63 -0.49
CA LEU A 94 -13.41 -10.50 -1.58
C LEU A 94 -14.50 -11.46 -1.08
N THR A 95 -15.48 -11.68 -1.94
CA THR A 95 -16.55 -12.65 -1.72
C THR A 95 -16.11 -14.01 -2.27
N TYR A 96 -16.03 -15.00 -1.41
CA TYR A 96 -15.69 -16.36 -1.80
C TYR A 96 -16.95 -17.22 -1.94
N SER A 97 -16.89 -18.16 -2.87
CA SER A 97 -17.95 -19.15 -3.05
C SER A 97 -18.08 -20.05 -1.82
N PRO A 98 -19.31 -20.30 -1.35
CA PRO A 98 -19.56 -21.30 -0.31
C PRO A 98 -19.17 -22.74 -0.71
N SER A 99 -19.14 -23.03 -2.02
CA SER A 99 -18.74 -24.35 -2.55
C SER A 99 -17.24 -24.61 -2.53
N GLY A 100 -16.44 -23.62 -2.11
CA GLY A 100 -14.97 -23.72 -2.02
C GLY A 100 -14.22 -23.30 -3.27
N PHE A 101 -14.86 -23.23 -4.45
CA PHE A 101 -14.23 -22.75 -5.68
C PHE A 101 -14.78 -21.39 -6.11
N THR A 102 -13.90 -20.41 -6.27
CA THR A 102 -14.26 -19.02 -6.59
C THR A 102 -13.73 -18.62 -7.96
N THR A 103 -14.55 -17.98 -8.78
CA THR A 103 -14.13 -17.39 -10.06
C THR A 103 -14.18 -15.88 -9.95
N LEU A 104 -13.06 -15.20 -10.23
CA LEU A 104 -12.91 -13.75 -10.28
C LEU A 104 -12.74 -13.33 -11.74
N LEU A 105 -13.54 -12.39 -12.21
CA LEU A 105 -13.45 -11.85 -13.57
C LEU A 105 -12.82 -10.46 -13.51
N MET A 106 -11.65 -10.30 -14.15
CA MET A 106 -10.92 -9.03 -14.17
C MET A 106 -11.27 -8.28 -15.45
N VAL A 107 -11.84 -7.09 -15.31
CA VAL A 107 -12.26 -6.23 -16.43
C VAL A 107 -11.63 -4.84 -16.34
N GLY A 108 -11.62 -4.07 -17.44
CA GLY A 108 -11.12 -2.70 -17.48
C GLY A 108 -10.49 -2.33 -18.82
N LEU A 109 -10.15 -1.07 -18.98
CA LEU A 109 -9.56 -0.54 -20.22
C LEU A 109 -8.10 -1.01 -20.42
N GLN A 110 -7.61 -0.85 -21.63
CA GLN A 110 -6.22 -1.12 -21.96
C GLN A 110 -5.28 -0.18 -21.19
N GLY A 111 -4.14 -0.70 -20.71
CA GLY A 111 -3.15 0.10 -19.98
C GLY A 111 -3.46 0.35 -18.50
N THR A 112 -4.63 -0.08 -17.99
CA THR A 112 -4.98 0.06 -16.56
C THR A 112 -4.22 -0.91 -15.64
N GLY A 113 -3.46 -1.85 -16.18
CA GLY A 113 -2.67 -2.80 -15.40
C GLY A 113 -3.40 -4.08 -15.02
N LYS A 114 -4.45 -4.51 -15.75
CA LYS A 114 -5.20 -5.75 -15.49
C LYS A 114 -4.30 -6.97 -15.32
N THR A 115 -3.52 -7.31 -16.34
CA THR A 115 -2.64 -8.48 -16.36
C THR A 115 -1.67 -8.50 -15.18
N THR A 116 -1.04 -7.36 -14.90
CA THR A 116 -0.16 -7.21 -13.73
C THR A 116 -0.94 -7.38 -12.41
N THR A 117 -2.15 -6.83 -12.34
CA THR A 117 -3.03 -6.93 -11.17
C THR A 117 -3.50 -8.38 -10.95
N CYS A 118 -3.77 -9.15 -12.01
CA CYS A 118 -4.06 -10.58 -11.90
C CYS A 118 -2.95 -11.33 -11.17
N GLY A 119 -1.68 -11.06 -11.51
CA GLY A 119 -0.54 -11.66 -10.83
C GLY A 119 -0.38 -11.21 -9.37
N LYS A 120 -0.54 -9.91 -9.11
CA LYS A 120 -0.49 -9.38 -7.74
C LYS A 120 -1.61 -9.94 -6.86
N LEU A 121 -2.82 -10.04 -7.41
CA LEU A 121 -3.96 -10.63 -6.71
C LEU A 121 -3.73 -12.13 -6.45
N ALA A 122 -3.15 -12.85 -7.41
CA ALA A 122 -2.78 -14.24 -7.23
C ALA A 122 -1.72 -14.42 -6.13
N ALA A 123 -0.69 -13.56 -6.09
CA ALA A 123 0.31 -13.56 -5.02
C ALA A 123 -0.32 -13.26 -3.66
N TYR A 124 -1.21 -12.27 -3.58
CA TYR A 124 -1.96 -11.95 -2.37
C TYR A 124 -2.81 -13.13 -1.88
N LEU A 125 -3.55 -13.79 -2.79
CA LEU A 125 -4.37 -14.95 -2.46
C LEU A 125 -3.52 -16.13 -1.98
N LYS A 126 -2.37 -16.40 -2.63
CA LYS A 126 -1.43 -17.44 -2.24
C LYS A 126 -0.86 -17.20 -0.84
N LYS A 127 -0.49 -15.94 -0.52
CA LYS A 127 -0.05 -15.53 0.82
C LYS A 127 -1.13 -15.80 1.88
N ASN A 128 -2.40 -15.68 1.50
CA ASN A 128 -3.55 -15.97 2.36
C ASN A 128 -4.03 -17.45 2.32
N GLY A 129 -3.15 -18.37 1.89
CA GLY A 129 -3.41 -19.81 1.94
C GLY A 129 -4.34 -20.35 0.87
N LYS A 130 -4.66 -19.57 -0.18
CA LYS A 130 -5.46 -20.02 -1.32
C LYS A 130 -4.57 -20.58 -2.43
N LYS A 131 -5.16 -21.44 -3.27
CA LYS A 131 -4.49 -22.01 -4.46
C LYS A 131 -5.09 -21.37 -5.72
N PRO A 132 -4.55 -20.22 -6.19
CA PRO A 132 -5.07 -19.56 -7.38
C PRO A 132 -4.54 -20.18 -8.68
N MET A 133 -5.31 -20.06 -9.75
CA MET A 133 -4.93 -20.27 -11.13
C MET A 133 -5.31 -19.04 -11.96
N LEU A 134 -4.49 -18.66 -12.93
CA LEU A 134 -4.77 -17.58 -13.88
C LEU A 134 -5.30 -18.15 -15.19
N ALA A 135 -6.19 -17.42 -15.90
CA ALA A 135 -6.63 -17.74 -17.24
C ALA A 135 -6.42 -16.57 -18.20
N ALA A 136 -5.73 -16.81 -19.30
CA ALA A 136 -5.43 -15.81 -20.33
C ALA A 136 -6.58 -15.78 -21.36
N CYS A 137 -7.46 -14.79 -21.24
CA CYS A 137 -8.59 -14.59 -22.15
C CYS A 137 -8.46 -13.31 -23.01
N ASP A 138 -7.30 -12.64 -23.04
CA ASP A 138 -7.01 -11.56 -24.01
C ASP A 138 -6.56 -12.18 -25.33
N ILE A 139 -7.55 -12.50 -26.19
CA ILE A 139 -7.34 -13.18 -27.47
C ILE A 139 -6.83 -12.26 -28.60
N TYR A 140 -6.94 -10.93 -28.41
CA TYR A 140 -6.59 -9.94 -29.42
C TYR A 140 -5.09 -9.62 -29.44
N ARG A 141 -4.41 -9.85 -28.32
CA ARG A 141 -3.00 -9.52 -28.15
C ARG A 141 -2.20 -10.76 -27.74
N PRO A 142 -1.53 -11.44 -28.69
CA PRO A 142 -0.70 -12.60 -28.35
C PRO A 142 0.34 -12.30 -27.25
N ALA A 143 0.93 -11.10 -27.28
CA ALA A 143 1.87 -10.67 -26.25
C ALA A 143 1.23 -10.56 -24.83
N ALA A 144 -0.09 -10.39 -24.70
CA ALA A 144 -0.75 -10.37 -23.40
C ALA A 144 -0.79 -11.78 -22.75
N ILE A 145 -0.93 -12.82 -23.56
CA ILE A 145 -0.85 -14.21 -23.09
C ILE A 145 0.56 -14.49 -22.55
N ASP A 146 1.60 -14.12 -23.33
CA ASP A 146 3.00 -14.27 -22.91
C ASP A 146 3.28 -13.46 -21.64
N GLN A 147 2.75 -12.25 -21.55
CA GLN A 147 2.87 -11.40 -20.38
C GLN A 147 2.25 -12.07 -19.14
N LEU A 148 1.04 -12.63 -19.24
CA LEU A 148 0.39 -13.31 -18.13
C LEU A 148 1.17 -14.56 -17.69
N GLU A 149 1.75 -15.33 -18.65
CA GLU A 149 2.63 -16.47 -18.33
C GLU A 149 3.88 -16.04 -17.56
N VAL A 150 4.53 -14.94 -17.99
CA VAL A 150 5.69 -14.38 -17.27
C VAL A 150 5.30 -13.94 -15.85
N VAL A 151 4.17 -13.24 -15.73
CA VAL A 151 3.64 -12.81 -14.44
C VAL A 151 3.32 -14.02 -13.55
N GLY A 152 2.65 -15.04 -14.10
CA GLY A 152 2.35 -16.28 -13.39
C GLY A 152 3.62 -16.99 -12.87
N LYS A 153 4.66 -17.08 -13.69
CA LYS A 153 5.97 -17.64 -13.31
C LYS A 153 6.61 -16.83 -12.18
N THR A 154 6.52 -15.50 -12.25
CA THR A 154 7.13 -14.62 -11.23
C THR A 154 6.52 -14.84 -9.86
N VAL A 155 5.20 -15.11 -9.79
CA VAL A 155 4.49 -15.34 -8.53
C VAL A 155 4.30 -16.83 -8.21
N ASP A 156 4.85 -17.70 -9.04
CA ASP A 156 4.72 -19.17 -8.94
C ASP A 156 3.24 -19.58 -8.85
N VAL A 157 2.46 -19.16 -9.86
CA VAL A 157 1.02 -19.47 -10.04
C VAL A 157 0.81 -19.96 -11.47
N PRO A 158 0.13 -21.10 -11.67
CA PRO A 158 -0.11 -21.63 -13.01
C PRO A 158 -1.05 -20.76 -13.83
N VAL A 159 -0.81 -20.72 -15.12
CA VAL A 159 -1.62 -19.99 -16.10
C VAL A 159 -2.23 -20.98 -17.09
N PHE A 160 -3.52 -20.93 -17.26
CA PHE A 160 -4.23 -21.65 -18.33
C PHE A 160 -4.21 -20.80 -19.60
N THR A 161 -3.78 -21.41 -20.70
CA THR A 161 -3.75 -20.78 -22.03
C THR A 161 -4.32 -21.75 -23.07
N ASP A 162 -5.04 -21.22 -24.06
CA ASP A 162 -5.53 -21.96 -25.24
C ASP A 162 -5.30 -21.10 -26.50
N ARG A 163 -4.03 -21.04 -26.94
CA ARG A 163 -3.56 -20.13 -27.99
C ARG A 163 -4.22 -20.32 -29.37
N GLY A 164 -4.77 -21.50 -29.63
CA GLY A 164 -5.48 -21.81 -30.86
C GLY A 164 -6.92 -21.34 -30.89
N ASN A 165 -7.48 -21.02 -29.72
CA ASN A 165 -8.88 -20.63 -29.58
C ASN A 165 -9.01 -19.09 -29.65
N LYS A 166 -9.97 -18.62 -30.43
CA LYS A 166 -10.28 -17.19 -30.62
C LYS A 166 -11.62 -16.79 -29.96
N VAL A 167 -12.14 -17.62 -29.07
CA VAL A 167 -13.41 -17.40 -28.38
C VAL A 167 -13.13 -17.29 -26.87
N ALA A 168 -13.16 -16.08 -26.33
CA ALA A 168 -12.77 -15.80 -24.96
C ALA A 168 -13.62 -16.55 -23.92
N GLU A 169 -14.92 -16.66 -24.16
CA GLU A 169 -15.86 -17.40 -23.28
C GLU A 169 -15.55 -18.90 -23.22
N ASP A 170 -15.11 -19.51 -24.33
CA ASP A 170 -14.73 -20.94 -24.36
C ASP A 170 -13.43 -21.17 -23.59
N ILE A 171 -12.42 -20.27 -23.76
CA ILE A 171 -11.16 -20.34 -23.02
C ILE A 171 -11.43 -20.24 -21.51
N ALA A 172 -12.24 -19.26 -21.11
CA ALA A 172 -12.58 -19.05 -19.72
C ALA A 172 -13.33 -20.27 -19.12
N LEU A 173 -14.26 -20.87 -19.87
CA LEU A 173 -14.99 -22.06 -19.44
C LEU A 173 -14.09 -23.31 -19.31
N LYS A 174 -13.16 -23.50 -20.24
CA LYS A 174 -12.15 -24.57 -20.19
C LYS A 174 -11.22 -24.36 -18.99
N ALA A 175 -10.75 -23.11 -18.77
CA ALA A 175 -9.93 -22.78 -17.63
C ALA A 175 -10.63 -23.08 -16.31
N LYS A 176 -11.93 -22.75 -16.20
CA LYS A 176 -12.74 -23.05 -15.02
C LYS A 176 -12.81 -24.55 -14.75
N LYS A 177 -13.13 -25.35 -15.75
CA LYS A 177 -13.19 -26.82 -15.61
C LYS A 177 -11.84 -27.41 -15.22
N GLU A 178 -10.74 -26.89 -15.79
CA GLU A 178 -9.40 -27.37 -15.48
C GLU A 178 -8.99 -26.98 -14.06
N ALA A 179 -9.33 -25.77 -13.60
CA ALA A 179 -9.07 -25.32 -12.24
C ALA A 179 -9.80 -26.18 -11.21
N GLU A 180 -11.09 -26.44 -11.43
CA GLU A 180 -11.90 -27.33 -10.57
C GLU A 180 -11.34 -28.76 -10.57
N ARG A 181 -10.99 -29.31 -11.73
CA ARG A 181 -10.43 -30.66 -11.87
C ARG A 181 -9.10 -30.82 -11.12
N ARG A 182 -8.25 -29.79 -11.11
CA ARG A 182 -6.95 -29.81 -10.43
C ARG A 182 -6.99 -29.40 -8.96
N GLY A 183 -8.17 -29.03 -8.45
CA GLY A 183 -8.33 -28.64 -7.03
C GLY A 183 -7.73 -27.30 -6.68
N TYR A 184 -7.81 -26.32 -7.59
CA TYR A 184 -7.54 -24.92 -7.27
C TYR A 184 -8.75 -24.30 -6.56
N ASP A 185 -8.48 -23.35 -5.65
CA ASP A 185 -9.55 -22.68 -4.88
C ASP A 185 -10.09 -21.45 -5.61
N VAL A 186 -9.26 -20.79 -6.42
CA VAL A 186 -9.60 -19.53 -7.10
C VAL A 186 -9.13 -19.54 -8.55
N LEU A 187 -10.02 -19.19 -9.47
CA LEU A 187 -9.68 -18.85 -10.84
C LEU A 187 -9.77 -17.34 -11.04
N ILE A 188 -8.70 -16.72 -11.54
CA ILE A 188 -8.65 -15.32 -11.95
C ILE A 188 -8.63 -15.28 -13.47
N VAL A 189 -9.66 -14.72 -14.07
CA VAL A 189 -9.81 -14.60 -15.52
C VAL A 189 -9.35 -13.22 -15.96
N ASP A 190 -8.23 -13.16 -16.68
CA ASP A 190 -7.70 -11.92 -17.30
C ASP A 190 -8.33 -11.73 -18.68
N THR A 191 -9.15 -10.68 -18.82
CA THR A 191 -9.87 -10.39 -20.06
C THR A 191 -9.17 -9.36 -20.93
N ALA A 192 -9.53 -9.28 -22.19
CA ALA A 192 -9.11 -8.23 -23.09
C ALA A 192 -9.47 -6.84 -22.53
N GLY A 193 -8.68 -5.83 -22.92
CA GLY A 193 -8.99 -4.44 -22.71
C GLY A 193 -8.84 -3.65 -24.00
N ARG A 194 -9.77 -2.75 -24.26
CA ARG A 194 -9.67 -1.78 -25.35
C ARG A 194 -9.37 -0.38 -24.82
N LEU A 195 -9.00 0.53 -25.72
CA LEU A 195 -8.65 1.91 -25.33
C LEU A 195 -9.84 2.69 -24.78
N GLN A 196 -11.05 2.32 -25.18
CA GLN A 196 -12.29 2.94 -24.74
C GLN A 196 -13.40 1.89 -24.62
N ILE A 197 -14.46 2.25 -23.93
CA ILE A 197 -15.66 1.42 -23.82
C ILE A 197 -16.38 1.44 -25.17
N ASP A 198 -16.50 0.27 -25.78
CA ASP A 198 -17.29 0.05 -26.99
C ASP A 198 -18.22 -1.15 -26.82
N GLN A 199 -19.25 -1.24 -27.68
CA GLN A 199 -20.28 -2.28 -27.59
C GLN A 199 -19.70 -3.67 -27.77
N GLU A 200 -18.71 -3.83 -28.65
CA GLU A 200 -18.12 -5.14 -28.96
C GLU A 200 -17.36 -5.71 -27.74
N LEU A 201 -16.59 -4.87 -27.02
CA LEU A 201 -15.95 -5.25 -25.76
C LEU A 201 -16.98 -5.64 -24.71
N MET A 202 -18.05 -4.84 -24.55
CA MET A 202 -19.08 -5.12 -23.54
C MET A 202 -19.82 -6.40 -23.84
N ASP A 203 -20.15 -6.67 -25.10
CA ASP A 203 -20.82 -7.91 -25.53
C ASP A 203 -19.94 -9.14 -25.27
N GLU A 204 -18.62 -9.04 -25.54
CA GLU A 204 -17.67 -10.11 -25.21
C GLU A 204 -17.64 -10.38 -23.72
N LEU A 205 -17.47 -9.33 -22.88
CA LEU A 205 -17.41 -9.46 -21.43
C LEU A 205 -18.71 -10.05 -20.86
N VAL A 206 -19.88 -9.69 -21.44
CA VAL A 206 -21.19 -10.29 -21.07
C VAL A 206 -21.22 -11.77 -21.43
N ARG A 207 -20.68 -12.20 -22.58
CA ARG A 207 -20.60 -13.62 -22.93
C ARG A 207 -19.68 -14.37 -21.96
N VAL A 208 -18.49 -13.83 -21.67
CA VAL A 208 -17.58 -14.44 -20.69
C VAL A 208 -18.24 -14.54 -19.31
N LYS A 209 -18.88 -13.47 -18.83
CA LYS A 209 -19.63 -13.45 -17.57
C LYS A 209 -20.68 -14.57 -17.53
N LYS A 210 -21.48 -14.73 -18.60
CA LYS A 210 -22.50 -15.79 -18.68
C LYS A 210 -21.89 -17.20 -18.66
N ALA A 211 -20.76 -17.39 -19.33
CA ALA A 211 -20.08 -18.69 -19.42
C ALA A 211 -19.49 -19.14 -18.08
N VAL A 212 -18.75 -18.28 -17.39
CA VAL A 212 -18.04 -18.66 -16.16
C VAL A 212 -18.83 -18.40 -14.89
N LYS A 213 -19.88 -17.56 -14.93
CA LYS A 213 -20.68 -17.12 -13.77
C LYS A 213 -19.75 -16.73 -12.60
N PRO A 214 -19.02 -15.61 -12.72
CA PRO A 214 -18.05 -15.23 -11.73
C PRO A 214 -18.74 -14.91 -10.40
N HIS A 215 -18.03 -15.13 -9.29
CA HIS A 215 -18.47 -14.74 -7.96
C HIS A 215 -18.25 -13.26 -7.70
N GLU A 216 -17.22 -12.68 -8.37
CA GLU A 216 -16.98 -11.25 -8.41
C GLU A 216 -16.43 -10.81 -9.77
N ILE A 217 -16.90 -9.64 -10.19
CA ILE A 217 -16.38 -8.89 -11.33
C ILE A 217 -15.61 -7.71 -10.76
N LEU A 218 -14.29 -7.74 -10.94
CA LEU A 218 -13.37 -6.72 -10.41
C LEU A 218 -12.90 -5.82 -11.55
N LEU A 219 -13.26 -4.55 -11.47
CA LEU A 219 -12.82 -3.55 -12.43
C LEU A 219 -11.46 -3.00 -12.02
N VAL A 220 -10.51 -3.05 -12.95
CA VAL A 220 -9.18 -2.47 -12.76
C VAL A 220 -9.13 -1.12 -13.47
N VAL A 221 -8.86 -0.05 -12.70
CA VAL A 221 -8.73 1.32 -13.19
C VAL A 221 -7.38 1.92 -12.81
N ASP A 222 -6.91 2.84 -13.62
CA ASP A 222 -5.69 3.60 -13.38
C ASP A 222 -6.02 4.88 -12.62
N ALA A 223 -5.52 5.03 -11.39
CA ALA A 223 -5.78 6.21 -10.57
C ALA A 223 -5.25 7.52 -11.20
N LEU A 224 -4.19 7.43 -12.02
CA LEU A 224 -3.61 8.61 -12.69
C LEU A 224 -4.56 9.26 -13.70
N THR A 225 -5.55 8.52 -14.22
CA THR A 225 -6.53 9.06 -15.16
C THR A 225 -7.63 9.90 -14.49
N GLY A 226 -7.61 10.01 -13.15
CA GLY A 226 -8.51 10.90 -12.41
C GLY A 226 -9.99 10.58 -12.64
N GLN A 227 -10.78 11.58 -13.07
CA GLN A 227 -12.21 11.39 -13.31
C GLN A 227 -12.54 10.42 -14.47
N ASP A 228 -11.64 10.22 -15.44
CA ASP A 228 -11.86 9.23 -16.50
C ASP A 228 -11.92 7.81 -15.94
N ALA A 229 -11.16 7.51 -14.86
CA ALA A 229 -11.27 6.25 -14.14
C ALA A 229 -12.68 6.06 -13.55
N VAL A 230 -13.25 7.13 -13.01
CA VAL A 230 -14.60 7.12 -12.40
C VAL A 230 -15.67 6.94 -13.47
N ASN A 231 -15.56 7.67 -14.59
CA ASN A 231 -16.47 7.55 -15.72
C ASN A 231 -16.43 6.15 -16.35
N ALA A 232 -15.23 5.60 -16.51
CA ALA A 232 -15.06 4.23 -16.97
C ALA A 232 -15.72 3.22 -16.00
N ALA A 233 -15.56 3.45 -14.70
CA ALA A 233 -16.16 2.57 -13.68
C ALA A 233 -17.69 2.61 -13.72
N GLU A 234 -18.29 3.75 -13.97
CA GLU A 234 -19.75 3.90 -14.16
C GLU A 234 -20.21 3.10 -15.38
N GLY A 235 -19.57 3.27 -16.55
CA GLY A 235 -19.92 2.54 -17.77
C GLY A 235 -19.77 1.02 -17.66
N PHE A 236 -18.70 0.53 -17.04
CA PHE A 236 -18.55 -0.91 -16.78
C PHE A 236 -19.59 -1.42 -15.78
N ASN A 237 -19.96 -0.62 -14.78
CA ASN A 237 -20.97 -0.99 -13.82
C ASN A 237 -22.38 -1.09 -14.44
N GLU A 238 -22.72 -0.17 -15.33
CA GLU A 238 -23.99 -0.19 -16.06
C GLU A 238 -24.10 -1.42 -16.98
N ALA A 239 -23.03 -1.75 -17.70
CA ALA A 239 -23.04 -2.86 -18.66
C ALA A 239 -22.92 -4.24 -18.01
N LEU A 240 -22.10 -4.39 -16.97
CA LEU A 240 -21.74 -5.68 -16.38
C LEU A 240 -22.24 -5.87 -14.95
N GLY A 241 -22.52 -4.78 -14.21
CA GLY A 241 -22.75 -4.87 -12.78
C GLY A 241 -21.52 -5.36 -12.04
N ILE A 242 -20.48 -4.51 -11.94
CA ILE A 242 -19.24 -4.83 -11.22
C ILE A 242 -19.49 -5.00 -9.72
N ASP A 243 -18.64 -5.77 -9.03
CA ASP A 243 -18.76 -6.04 -7.60
C ASP A 243 -17.72 -5.25 -6.77
N GLY A 244 -16.65 -4.82 -7.41
CA GLY A 244 -15.60 -4.03 -6.76
C GLY A 244 -14.62 -3.41 -7.75
N ILE A 245 -13.84 -2.47 -7.24
CA ILE A 245 -12.85 -1.71 -8.00
C ILE A 245 -11.46 -2.00 -7.43
N ILE A 246 -10.48 -2.17 -8.31
CA ILE A 246 -9.05 -2.20 -7.98
C ILE A 246 -8.41 -0.98 -8.63
N MET A 247 -7.84 -0.10 -7.82
CA MET A 247 -7.14 1.09 -8.31
C MET A 247 -5.64 0.82 -8.40
N THR A 248 -5.08 0.97 -9.59
CA THR A 248 -3.64 0.81 -9.84
C THR A 248 -2.92 2.16 -9.84
N LYS A 249 -1.60 2.12 -9.74
CA LYS A 249 -0.69 3.28 -9.84
C LYS A 249 -0.96 4.37 -8.79
N MET A 250 -1.50 3.98 -7.63
CA MET A 250 -1.74 4.91 -6.53
C MET A 250 -0.46 5.55 -5.99
N ASP A 251 0.69 4.90 -6.16
CA ASP A 251 2.01 5.42 -5.80
C ASP A 251 2.42 6.66 -6.62
N GLY A 252 1.93 6.78 -7.86
CA GLY A 252 2.11 7.95 -8.72
C GLY A 252 1.02 9.02 -8.60
N ASP A 253 -0.11 8.72 -7.96
CA ASP A 253 -1.22 9.65 -7.82
C ASP A 253 -1.11 10.49 -6.54
N SER A 254 -0.60 11.70 -6.67
CA SER A 254 -0.53 12.66 -5.56
C SER A 254 -1.85 13.36 -5.24
N ARG A 255 -2.85 13.27 -6.13
CA ARG A 255 -4.16 13.94 -6.00
C ARG A 255 -5.20 13.07 -5.31
N GLY A 256 -5.39 11.83 -5.77
CA GLY A 256 -6.29 10.86 -5.16
C GLY A 256 -7.79 11.05 -5.46
N GLY A 257 -8.15 11.95 -6.37
CA GLY A 257 -9.54 12.30 -6.65
C GLY A 257 -10.39 11.14 -7.14
N ALA A 258 -9.81 10.24 -7.94
CA ALA A 258 -10.49 9.03 -8.40
C ALA A 258 -10.92 8.13 -7.23
N ALA A 259 -10.03 7.91 -6.25
CA ALA A 259 -10.31 7.08 -5.08
C ALA A 259 -11.41 7.69 -4.19
N LEU A 260 -11.40 9.01 -4.04
CA LEU A 260 -12.42 9.72 -3.26
C LEU A 260 -13.80 9.74 -3.94
N SER A 261 -13.84 9.67 -5.27
CA SER A 261 -15.08 9.76 -6.04
C SER A 261 -15.70 8.39 -6.38
N ALA A 262 -14.88 7.37 -6.58
CA ALA A 262 -15.29 6.10 -7.20
C ALA A 262 -16.47 5.43 -6.49
N LYS A 263 -16.43 5.29 -5.17
CA LYS A 263 -17.51 4.66 -4.39
C LYS A 263 -18.80 5.45 -4.48
N LYS A 264 -18.71 6.78 -4.39
CA LYS A 264 -19.90 7.65 -4.38
C LYS A 264 -20.59 7.71 -5.73
N VAL A 265 -19.80 7.69 -6.83
CA VAL A 265 -20.35 7.73 -8.20
C VAL A 265 -20.90 6.37 -8.62
N THR A 266 -20.13 5.29 -8.40
CA THR A 266 -20.50 3.95 -8.90
C THR A 266 -21.36 3.14 -7.93
N GLY A 267 -21.43 3.52 -6.66
CA GLY A 267 -22.01 2.71 -5.59
C GLY A 267 -21.18 1.46 -5.23
N LYS A 268 -20.02 1.23 -5.90
CA LYS A 268 -19.21 0.02 -5.75
C LYS A 268 -17.97 0.28 -4.89
N PRO A 269 -17.58 -0.67 -4.02
CA PRO A 269 -16.44 -0.48 -3.13
C PRO A 269 -15.12 -0.59 -3.89
N ILE A 270 -14.12 0.18 -3.43
CA ILE A 270 -12.72 -0.10 -3.75
C ILE A 270 -12.29 -1.26 -2.84
N LYS A 271 -11.78 -2.34 -3.42
CA LYS A 271 -11.33 -3.52 -2.67
C LYS A 271 -9.83 -3.54 -2.47
N PHE A 272 -9.07 -3.14 -3.50
CA PHE A 272 -7.61 -3.11 -3.48
C PHE A 272 -7.04 -1.87 -4.13
N ILE A 273 -5.81 -1.53 -3.73
CA ILE A 273 -4.99 -0.50 -4.36
C ILE A 273 -3.62 -1.07 -4.73
N GLY A 274 -3.13 -0.71 -5.92
CA GLY A 274 -1.77 -0.98 -6.36
C GLY A 274 -0.86 0.18 -5.98
N VAL A 275 0.16 -0.10 -5.19
CA VAL A 275 1.05 0.90 -4.58
C VAL A 275 2.51 0.76 -5.04
N GLY A 276 2.74 0.23 -6.23
CA GLY A 276 4.05 0.05 -6.83
C GLY A 276 4.07 -1.10 -7.84
N GLU A 277 5.22 -1.38 -8.44
CA GLU A 277 5.36 -2.37 -9.53
C GLU A 277 5.55 -3.82 -9.05
N LYS A 278 6.09 -4.03 -7.85
CA LYS A 278 6.41 -5.35 -7.31
C LYS A 278 5.16 -6.23 -7.14
N ALA A 279 5.34 -7.55 -7.16
CA ALA A 279 4.25 -8.51 -7.03
C ALA A 279 3.50 -8.43 -5.69
N ASP A 280 4.14 -7.96 -4.65
CA ASP A 280 3.58 -7.73 -3.31
C ASP A 280 2.96 -6.34 -3.12
N ALA A 281 3.04 -5.48 -4.15
CA ALA A 281 2.52 -4.11 -4.10
C ALA A 281 1.01 -4.04 -4.45
N LEU A 282 0.20 -4.89 -3.82
CA LEU A 282 -1.26 -4.83 -3.84
C LEU A 282 -1.75 -4.90 -2.39
N GLU A 283 -2.42 -3.85 -1.96
CA GLU A 283 -2.92 -3.73 -0.58
C GLU A 283 -4.45 -3.69 -0.57
N PRO A 284 -5.13 -4.31 0.43
CA PRO A 284 -6.55 -4.08 0.67
C PRO A 284 -6.82 -2.59 0.92
N PHE A 285 -7.92 -2.08 0.37
CA PHE A 285 -8.29 -0.68 0.57
C PHE A 285 -8.98 -0.49 1.92
N HIS A 286 -8.40 0.35 2.77
CA HIS A 286 -8.92 0.70 4.08
C HIS A 286 -9.29 2.19 4.12
N PRO A 287 -10.58 2.57 4.00
CA PRO A 287 -11.03 3.96 4.03
C PRO A 287 -10.49 4.76 5.21
N GLU A 288 -10.53 4.17 6.42
CA GLU A 288 -10.06 4.83 7.66
C GLU A 288 -8.57 5.20 7.60
N ARG A 289 -7.72 4.28 7.06
CA ARG A 289 -6.28 4.53 6.90
C ARG A 289 -6.01 5.61 5.85
N MET A 290 -6.77 5.59 4.76
CA MET A 290 -6.66 6.61 3.71
C MET A 290 -7.06 7.99 4.22
N ALA A 291 -8.18 8.11 4.94
CA ALA A 291 -8.60 9.35 5.58
C ALA A 291 -7.53 9.87 6.55
N SER A 292 -6.98 9.00 7.40
CA SER A 292 -5.91 9.36 8.34
C SER A 292 -4.65 9.86 7.62
N ARG A 293 -4.25 9.23 6.51
CA ARG A 293 -3.12 9.69 5.67
C ARG A 293 -3.39 11.07 5.07
N ILE A 294 -4.57 11.26 4.48
CA ILE A 294 -5.00 12.54 3.87
C ILE A 294 -4.97 13.67 4.91
N LEU A 295 -5.34 13.41 6.14
CA LEU A 295 -5.36 14.40 7.24
C LEU A 295 -4.01 14.54 7.95
N GLY A 296 -2.96 13.82 7.53
CA GLY A 296 -1.64 13.85 8.16
C GLY A 296 -1.61 13.29 9.58
N MET A 297 -2.57 12.42 9.92
CA MET A 297 -2.63 11.73 11.21
C MET A 297 -1.78 10.46 11.24
N GLY A 298 -1.11 10.14 10.13
CA GLY A 298 -0.31 8.94 9.96
C GLY A 298 -1.14 7.67 9.77
N ASP A 299 -0.46 6.57 9.55
CA ASP A 299 -1.09 5.24 9.39
C ASP A 299 -0.39 4.22 10.31
N MET A 300 -0.61 4.39 11.61
CA MET A 300 -0.02 3.53 12.63
C MET A 300 -0.45 2.07 12.51
N LEU A 301 -1.67 1.79 12.04
CA LEU A 301 -2.15 0.42 11.87
C LEU A 301 -1.42 -0.31 10.74
N SER A 302 -1.24 0.33 9.59
CA SER A 302 -0.44 -0.25 8.50
C SER A 302 1.03 -0.44 8.90
N LEU A 303 1.58 0.45 9.72
CA LEU A 303 2.94 0.30 10.24
C LEU A 303 3.04 -0.92 11.16
N ILE A 304 2.07 -1.10 12.07
CA ILE A 304 2.03 -2.25 12.99
C ILE A 304 1.84 -3.55 12.20
N GLU A 305 0.95 -3.59 11.21
CA GLU A 305 0.75 -4.78 10.38
C GLU A 305 1.99 -5.15 9.58
N LYS A 306 2.64 -4.18 8.92
CA LYS A 306 3.91 -4.41 8.21
C LYS A 306 5.03 -4.86 9.15
N ALA A 307 5.07 -4.30 10.36
CA ALA A 307 5.99 -4.75 11.37
C ALA A 307 5.70 -6.20 11.80
N GLN A 308 4.42 -6.56 12.01
CA GLN A 308 4.02 -7.93 12.37
C GLN A 308 4.27 -8.94 11.25
N GLU A 309 4.06 -8.58 9.99
CA GLU A 309 4.37 -9.44 8.84
C GLU A 309 5.86 -9.75 8.69
N THR A 310 6.71 -8.78 9.08
CA THR A 310 8.17 -8.92 9.02
C THR A 310 8.75 -9.48 10.32
N TYR A 311 7.95 -9.52 11.39
CA TYR A 311 8.36 -9.91 12.72
C TYR A 311 8.41 -11.45 12.85
N ASP A 312 9.64 -11.97 12.87
CA ASP A 312 9.93 -13.37 13.16
C ASP A 312 10.20 -13.51 14.67
N GLU A 313 9.19 -14.00 15.41
CA GLU A 313 9.29 -14.17 16.88
C GLU A 313 10.52 -14.97 17.31
N GLU A 314 10.92 -15.99 16.52
CA GLU A 314 12.11 -16.76 16.82
C GLU A 314 13.40 -15.95 16.66
N LYS A 315 13.48 -15.11 15.62
CA LYS A 315 14.64 -14.24 15.39
C LYS A 315 14.71 -13.15 16.46
N ALA A 316 13.59 -12.56 16.81
CA ALA A 316 13.51 -11.55 17.87
C ALA A 316 13.94 -12.12 19.24
N ALA A 317 13.45 -13.30 19.60
CA ALA A 317 13.86 -13.98 20.85
C ALA A 317 15.35 -14.36 20.84
N LYS A 318 15.90 -14.77 19.68
CA LYS A 318 17.34 -15.06 19.52
C LYS A 318 18.16 -13.76 19.66
N LEU A 319 17.70 -12.67 19.07
CA LEU A 319 18.34 -11.36 19.15
C LEU A 319 18.35 -10.83 20.59
N GLU A 320 17.23 -10.91 21.30
CA GLU A 320 17.14 -10.52 22.71
C GLU A 320 18.12 -11.33 23.59
N LYS A 321 18.21 -12.65 23.38
CA LYS A 321 19.18 -13.50 24.07
C LYS A 321 20.63 -13.08 23.77
N LYS A 322 20.95 -12.77 22.50
CA LYS A 322 22.28 -12.30 22.11
C LYS A 322 22.63 -10.94 22.73
N LEU A 323 21.65 -10.00 22.79
CA LEU A 323 21.83 -8.70 23.42
C LEU A 323 22.09 -8.82 24.94
N ARG A 324 21.33 -9.67 25.63
CA ARG A 324 21.51 -9.96 27.06
C ARG A 324 22.90 -10.58 27.35
N LYS A 325 23.38 -11.47 26.46
CA LYS A 325 24.72 -12.11 26.58
C LYS A 325 25.84 -11.23 26.02
N ASN A 326 25.56 -10.02 25.52
CA ASN A 326 26.55 -9.13 24.88
C ASN A 326 27.16 -9.71 23.58
N GLU A 327 26.47 -10.64 22.93
CA GLU A 327 26.89 -11.37 21.73
C GLU A 327 26.35 -10.76 20.43
N PHE A 328 25.82 -9.53 20.46
CA PHE A 328 25.36 -8.80 19.27
C PHE A 328 26.55 -8.48 18.36
N THR A 329 26.50 -8.92 17.11
CA THR A 329 27.59 -8.85 16.12
C THR A 329 27.31 -7.83 15.02
N LEU A 330 28.30 -7.55 14.16
CA LEU A 330 28.10 -6.74 12.95
C LEU A 330 27.23 -7.44 11.89
N GLU A 331 27.16 -8.79 11.91
CA GLU A 331 26.23 -9.55 11.07
C GLU A 331 24.79 -9.32 11.55
N ASP A 332 24.53 -9.44 12.86
CA ASP A 332 23.22 -9.15 13.41
C ASP A 332 22.78 -7.69 13.15
N PHE A 333 23.73 -6.75 13.19
CA PHE A 333 23.47 -5.35 12.85
C PHE A 333 23.07 -5.17 11.38
N LEU A 334 23.74 -5.85 10.45
CA LEU A 334 23.44 -5.82 9.03
C LEU A 334 22.06 -6.44 8.74
N ASP A 335 21.75 -7.56 9.36
CA ASP A 335 20.45 -8.24 9.23
C ASP A 335 19.31 -7.32 9.70
N GLN A 336 19.47 -6.64 10.84
CA GLN A 336 18.48 -5.69 11.34
C GLN A 336 18.28 -4.50 10.39
N MET A 337 19.36 -3.94 9.85
CA MET A 337 19.28 -2.87 8.86
C MET A 337 18.60 -3.33 7.56
N GLY A 338 18.84 -4.58 7.15
CA GLY A 338 18.19 -5.20 5.99
C GLY A 338 16.69 -5.40 6.19
N GLU A 339 16.25 -5.76 7.40
CA GLU A 339 14.82 -5.88 7.72
C GLU A 339 14.12 -4.52 7.68
N VAL A 340 14.73 -3.46 8.23
CA VAL A 340 14.21 -2.08 8.11
C VAL A 340 14.08 -1.66 6.63
N GLN A 341 15.01 -2.07 5.79
CA GLN A 341 14.96 -1.76 4.36
C GLN A 341 13.84 -2.53 3.64
N LYS A 342 13.57 -3.79 4.02
CA LYS A 342 12.44 -4.59 3.50
C LYS A 342 11.08 -3.99 3.88
N MET A 343 10.97 -3.34 5.04
CA MET A 343 9.77 -2.62 5.49
C MET A 343 9.51 -1.30 4.72
N GLY A 344 10.30 -1.03 3.68
CA GLY A 344 10.17 0.16 2.84
C GLY A 344 11.13 1.30 3.18
N GLY A 345 12.14 1.01 4.03
CA GLY A 345 13.14 1.98 4.47
C GLY A 345 12.63 2.95 5.53
N ILE A 346 13.57 3.65 6.16
CA ILE A 346 13.27 4.61 7.23
C ILE A 346 12.33 5.73 6.76
N GLY A 347 12.42 6.14 5.47
CA GLY A 347 11.56 7.17 4.90
C GLY A 347 10.08 6.81 4.97
N LYS A 348 9.70 5.64 4.43
CA LYS A 348 8.30 5.17 4.46
C LYS A 348 7.77 4.91 5.87
N MET A 349 8.64 4.48 6.80
CA MET A 349 8.26 4.30 8.20
C MET A 349 7.96 5.64 8.89
N LEU A 350 8.75 6.67 8.64
CA LEU A 350 8.53 8.00 9.22
C LEU A 350 7.26 8.67 8.69
N ASP A 351 6.91 8.43 7.42
CA ASP A 351 5.66 8.93 6.83
C ASP A 351 4.39 8.33 7.48
N MET A 352 4.51 7.15 8.07
CA MET A 352 3.41 6.49 8.77
C MET A 352 3.25 6.97 10.23
N ILE A 353 4.22 7.71 10.79
CA ILE A 353 4.17 8.20 12.16
C ILE A 353 3.51 9.59 12.20
N PRO A 354 2.43 9.78 12.98
CA PRO A 354 1.77 11.07 13.12
C PRO A 354 2.73 12.18 13.56
N GLY A 355 2.79 13.28 12.79
CA GLY A 355 3.59 14.45 13.11
C GLY A 355 5.08 14.40 12.74
N LEU A 356 5.61 13.26 12.27
CA LEU A 356 7.00 13.12 11.82
C LEU A 356 7.13 13.08 10.28
N GLY A 357 6.09 12.66 9.55
CA GLY A 357 6.08 12.47 8.10
C GLY A 357 5.83 13.74 7.28
N ALA A 358 5.39 14.82 7.87
CA ALA A 358 5.08 16.04 7.14
C ALA A 358 6.34 16.80 6.70
N GLY A 359 6.98 16.29 5.65
CA GLY A 359 7.77 17.12 4.73
C GLY A 359 9.20 17.36 5.06
N LYS A 360 10.09 16.34 5.15
CA LYS A 360 11.54 16.61 5.14
C LYS A 360 12.47 15.49 4.65
N ILE A 361 11.96 14.36 4.18
CA ILE A 361 12.85 13.36 3.57
C ILE A 361 12.65 13.40 2.06
N SER A 362 13.60 13.98 1.36
CA SER A 362 13.58 14.04 -0.10
C SER A 362 13.89 12.65 -0.70
N GLU A 363 13.46 12.41 -1.95
CA GLU A 363 13.87 11.20 -2.69
C GLU A 363 15.40 11.07 -2.74
N ASP A 364 16.11 12.19 -2.77
CA ASP A 364 17.57 12.25 -2.67
C ASP A 364 18.10 11.71 -1.33
N ASP A 365 17.39 11.92 -0.23
CA ASP A 365 17.81 11.42 1.09
C ASP A 365 17.56 9.92 1.21
N ILE A 366 16.48 9.41 0.59
CA ILE A 366 16.20 7.97 0.49
C ILE A 366 17.28 7.28 -0.36
N ALA A 367 17.60 7.83 -1.54
CA ALA A 367 18.65 7.31 -2.41
C ALA A 367 20.04 7.36 -1.74
N LYS A 368 20.34 8.41 -0.97
CA LYS A 368 21.56 8.48 -0.13
C LYS A 368 21.58 7.39 0.94
N GLY A 369 20.45 7.15 1.61
CA GLY A 369 20.31 6.09 2.62
C GLY A 369 20.55 4.69 2.04
N GLU A 370 19.99 4.37 0.87
CA GLU A 370 20.23 3.10 0.18
C GLU A 370 21.70 2.94 -0.26
N LYS A 371 22.31 4.01 -0.74
CA LYS A 371 23.73 4.02 -1.09
C LYS A 371 24.61 3.80 0.14
N GLU A 372 24.29 4.45 1.26
CA GLU A 372 25.01 4.23 2.53
C GLU A 372 24.87 2.79 3.03
N PHE A 373 23.69 2.19 2.90
CA PHE A 373 23.47 0.80 3.29
C PHE A 373 24.35 -0.14 2.47
N LYS A 374 24.36 -0.02 1.13
CA LYS A 374 25.25 -0.82 0.26
C LYS A 374 26.74 -0.65 0.59
N GLN A 375 27.15 0.56 0.97
CA GLN A 375 28.53 0.80 1.42
C GLN A 375 28.83 0.10 2.73
N MET A 376 27.90 0.11 3.71
CA MET A 376 28.06 -0.61 4.97
C MET A 376 28.12 -2.12 4.75
N GLU A 377 27.27 -2.66 3.88
CA GLU A 377 27.26 -4.06 3.48
C GLU A 377 28.61 -4.49 2.88
N ALA A 378 29.14 -3.71 1.93
CA ALA A 378 30.46 -3.98 1.32
C ALA A 378 31.59 -3.97 2.35
N ILE A 379 31.56 -3.06 3.33
CA ILE A 379 32.53 -2.99 4.41
C ILE A 379 32.47 -4.24 5.29
N ILE A 380 31.27 -4.64 5.71
CA ILE A 380 31.06 -5.82 6.58
C ILE A 380 31.47 -7.11 5.87
N TYR A 381 31.13 -7.29 4.58
CA TYR A 381 31.54 -8.45 3.80
C TYR A 381 33.05 -8.53 3.54
N SER A 382 33.75 -7.38 3.55
CA SER A 382 35.22 -7.34 3.45
C SER A 382 35.94 -7.67 4.77
N MET A 383 35.21 -7.85 5.87
CA MET A 383 35.74 -8.31 7.16
C MET A 383 35.78 -9.83 7.25
N THR A 384 36.72 -10.37 7.99
CA THR A 384 36.75 -11.79 8.38
C THR A 384 35.62 -12.10 9.36
N SER A 385 35.21 -13.39 9.49
CA SER A 385 34.19 -13.79 10.46
C SER A 385 34.55 -13.43 11.91
N ALA A 386 35.85 -13.50 12.28
CA ALA A 386 36.30 -13.05 13.59
C ALA A 386 36.16 -11.56 13.83
N GLU A 387 36.40 -10.73 12.82
CA GLU A 387 36.26 -9.27 12.88
C GLU A 387 34.80 -8.83 12.93
N ARG A 388 33.90 -9.52 12.22
CA ARG A 388 32.46 -9.29 12.28
C ARG A 388 31.86 -9.63 13.66
N LYS A 389 32.36 -10.69 14.29
CA LYS A 389 31.97 -11.10 15.65
C LYS A 389 32.55 -10.20 16.72
N ASN A 390 33.77 -9.73 16.55
CA ASN A 390 34.44 -8.87 17.51
C ASN A 390 35.13 -7.68 16.85
N PRO A 391 34.43 -6.55 16.70
CA PRO A 391 34.97 -5.33 16.10
C PRO A 391 36.17 -4.72 16.85
N SER A 392 36.41 -5.10 18.11
CA SER A 392 37.59 -4.61 18.87
C SER A 392 38.93 -5.08 18.28
N LEU A 393 38.91 -6.13 17.43
CA LEU A 393 40.09 -6.60 16.69
C LEU A 393 40.55 -5.66 15.58
N LEU A 394 39.75 -4.64 15.21
CA LEU A 394 40.01 -3.75 14.08
C LEU A 394 41.10 -2.69 14.40
N ASN A 395 42.35 -3.07 14.24
CA ASN A 395 43.49 -2.14 14.28
C ASN A 395 43.69 -1.40 12.96
N ALA A 396 44.64 -0.46 12.90
CA ALA A 396 44.89 0.38 11.74
C ALA A 396 45.18 -0.42 10.45
N SER A 397 45.96 -1.51 10.54
CA SER A 397 46.31 -2.38 9.41
C SER A 397 45.07 -3.10 8.86
N ARG A 398 44.21 -3.67 9.73
CA ARG A 398 42.97 -4.35 9.34
C ARG A 398 41.98 -3.38 8.70
N ARG A 399 41.85 -2.18 9.25
CA ARG A 399 40.99 -1.14 8.65
C ARG A 399 41.48 -0.72 7.25
N LYS A 400 42.77 -0.63 7.02
CA LYS A 400 43.33 -0.36 5.66
C LYS A 400 43.02 -1.51 4.69
N ARG A 401 43.18 -2.78 5.13
CA ARG A 401 42.82 -3.95 4.31
C ARG A 401 41.33 -3.98 3.95
N ILE A 402 40.44 -3.73 4.94
CA ILE A 402 39.00 -3.68 4.72
C ILE A 402 38.64 -2.52 3.79
N ALA A 403 39.28 -1.36 3.92
CA ALA A 403 39.10 -0.22 3.03
C ALA A 403 39.45 -0.58 1.58
N ALA A 404 40.57 -1.25 1.35
CA ALA A 404 40.97 -1.71 0.03
C ALA A 404 39.98 -2.76 -0.54
N GLY A 405 39.53 -3.72 0.28
CA GLY A 405 38.59 -4.76 -0.15
C GLY A 405 37.18 -4.28 -0.44
N SER A 406 36.70 -3.27 0.31
CA SER A 406 35.35 -2.71 0.15
C SER A 406 35.26 -1.54 -0.82
N GLY A 407 36.40 -1.00 -1.27
CA GLY A 407 36.43 0.25 -2.05
C GLY A 407 35.96 1.48 -1.27
N GLN A 408 35.96 1.41 0.08
CA GLN A 408 35.48 2.50 0.94
C GLN A 408 36.64 3.11 1.77
N PRO A 409 36.64 4.41 2.03
CA PRO A 409 37.70 5.05 2.84
C PRO A 409 37.63 4.59 4.30
N VAL A 410 38.75 4.60 5.00
CA VAL A 410 38.87 4.21 6.42
C VAL A 410 37.92 5.05 7.31
N SER A 411 37.63 6.28 6.95
CA SER A 411 36.67 7.14 7.67
C SER A 411 35.26 6.55 7.70
N LYS A 412 34.80 5.91 6.59
CA LYS A 412 33.50 5.20 6.54
C LYS A 412 33.49 3.95 7.43
N ILE A 413 34.61 3.22 7.53
CA ILE A 413 34.72 2.09 8.44
C ILE A 413 34.59 2.55 9.90
N ASN A 414 35.27 3.66 10.25
CA ASN A 414 35.17 4.23 11.59
C ASN A 414 33.75 4.70 11.91
N SER A 415 33.06 5.32 10.95
CA SER A 415 31.68 5.73 11.09
C SER A 415 30.73 4.52 11.29
N LEU A 416 30.94 3.44 10.54
CA LEU A 416 30.17 2.20 10.69
C LEU A 416 30.32 1.60 12.10
N ILE A 417 31.56 1.49 12.58
CA ILE A 417 31.82 0.94 13.93
C ILE A 417 31.17 1.80 15.00
N LYS A 418 31.25 3.14 14.87
CA LYS A 418 30.56 4.04 15.79
C LYS A 418 29.03 3.86 15.75
N LYS A 419 28.42 3.82 14.57
CA LYS A 419 26.98 3.56 14.41
C LYS A 419 26.56 2.23 15.05
N TYR A 420 27.35 1.18 14.86
CA TYR A 420 27.12 -0.14 15.48
C TYR A 420 27.18 -0.06 17.02
N GLU A 421 28.20 0.59 17.58
CA GLU A 421 28.34 0.72 19.03
C GLU A 421 27.20 1.53 19.65
N ASP A 422 26.80 2.64 18.99
CA ASP A 422 25.68 3.47 19.43
C ASP A 422 24.36 2.70 19.39
N THR A 423 24.11 1.94 18.32
CA THR A 423 22.93 1.06 18.21
C THR A 423 22.93 -0.02 19.28
N LYS A 424 24.09 -0.65 19.54
CA LYS A 424 24.22 -1.65 20.59
C LYS A 424 23.92 -1.09 21.99
N LYS A 425 24.35 0.14 22.27
CA LYS A 425 24.05 0.83 23.54
C LYS A 425 22.56 1.13 23.67
N LEU A 426 21.93 1.67 22.62
CA LEU A 426 20.49 1.94 22.60
C LEU A 426 19.67 0.67 22.81
N MET A 427 19.95 -0.40 22.08
CA MET A 427 19.22 -1.67 22.24
C MET A 427 19.38 -2.26 23.65
N LYS A 428 20.54 -2.13 24.29
CA LYS A 428 20.72 -2.50 25.69
C LYS A 428 19.88 -1.66 26.66
N GLN A 429 19.73 -0.38 26.43
CA GLN A 429 18.87 0.48 27.25
C GLN A 429 17.41 0.07 27.14
N PHE A 430 16.93 -0.24 25.93
CA PHE A 430 15.56 -0.68 25.69
C PHE A 430 15.25 -2.07 26.26
N SER A 431 16.22 -2.99 26.26
CA SER A 431 16.08 -4.34 26.82
C SER A 431 16.23 -4.40 28.35
N SER A 432 16.53 -3.29 29.02
CA SER A 432 16.68 -3.25 30.48
C SER A 432 15.32 -3.33 31.19
N PRO A 433 15.20 -4.16 32.30
CA PRO A 433 13.94 -4.32 33.04
C PRO A 433 13.36 -3.03 33.63
N GLY A 434 14.20 -2.00 33.83
CA GLY A 434 13.80 -0.70 34.36
C GLY A 434 13.04 0.17 33.36
N PHE A 435 13.36 0.09 32.06
CA PHE A 435 12.70 0.87 31.02
C PHE A 435 11.30 0.30 30.70
N MET A 436 11.17 -1.04 30.68
CA MET A 436 9.87 -1.72 30.46
C MET A 436 8.86 -1.48 31.60
N LYS A 437 9.31 -1.30 32.84
CA LYS A 437 8.43 -0.97 33.98
C LYS A 437 7.90 0.47 33.95
N LYS A 438 8.68 1.41 33.40
CA LYS A 438 8.32 2.84 33.38
C LYS A 438 7.35 3.20 32.24
N ASN A 439 7.31 2.42 31.16
CA ASN A 439 6.49 2.69 29.99
C ASN A 439 5.51 1.53 29.68
N LYS A 440 4.51 1.34 30.56
CA LYS A 440 3.42 0.37 30.35
C LYS A 440 2.65 0.56 29.03
N ARG A 441 2.74 1.76 28.41
CA ARG A 441 2.12 2.07 27.10
C ARG A 441 2.86 1.48 25.89
N LEU A 442 4.12 1.05 26.04
CA LEU A 442 4.92 0.46 24.97
C LEU A 442 4.91 -1.07 24.98
N LYS A 443 4.22 -1.71 25.92
CA LYS A 443 4.10 -3.17 26.02
C LYS A 443 3.33 -3.83 24.85
N GLY A 444 2.71 -3.05 23.98
CA GLY A 444 2.02 -3.51 22.77
C GLY A 444 2.75 -3.19 21.47
N LEU A 445 3.97 -2.63 21.54
CA LEU A 445 4.76 -2.22 20.37
C LEU A 445 6.03 -3.07 20.16
N PHE A 446 6.29 -4.02 21.07
CA PHE A 446 7.40 -4.99 20.97
C PHE A 446 6.92 -6.38 21.37
#